data_4699c9952d072f7a70513a71880c09ba
#
_entry.id   4699c9952d072f7a70513a71880c09ba
#
_cell.length_a   1.000
_cell.length_b   1.000
_cell.length_c   1.000
_cell.angle_alpha   90.00
_cell.angle_beta   90.00
_cell.angle_gamma   90.00
#
_symmetry.space_group_name_H-M   'P 1'
#
loop_
_entity.id
_entity.type
_entity.pdbx_description
1 polymer ?
#
loop_
_entity_poly.entity_id
_entity_poly.type
_entity_poly.pdbx_seq_one_letter_code
_entity_poly.pdbx_strand_id
1 'polypeptide(L)'
;VFGIEGYEPHWHHGGGALAVAHRARFRKLIGQRLHDAWLMWDLDTDRWFADGPVVLGFPDANLEITHRKFDECAITWDHVDMLQPLHWSGLRLDWRENAHPALESARGRRLREANVIERLMAASWRPTVLHAVELLFEGPCRLAIFNALDENGLTDTTEVNLPVGRWRRIPIA
;
A
#
# COMPACT_ATOMS: atom_id res chain seq x y z
N VAL A 1 -0.98 9.19 13.45
CA VAL A 1 -1.99 8.09 13.52
C VAL A 1 -1.32 6.74 13.67
N PHE A 2 -2.06 5.68 14.02
CA PHE A 2 -1.60 4.28 14.21
C PHE A 2 -0.45 4.11 15.21
N GLY A 3 -0.27 5.03 16.15
CA GLY A 3 0.83 5.00 17.11
C GLY A 3 2.19 5.40 16.56
N ILE A 4 2.26 5.85 15.32
CA ILE A 4 3.47 6.33 14.66
C ILE A 4 3.58 7.84 14.92
N GLU A 5 4.67 8.26 15.51
CA GLU A 5 4.93 9.67 15.82
C GLU A 5 5.03 10.51 14.52
N GLY A 6 4.36 11.66 14.48
CA GLY A 6 4.40 12.57 13.33
C GLY A 6 3.77 12.06 12.03
N TYR A 7 3.18 10.86 12.02
CA TYR A 7 2.56 10.30 10.81
C TYR A 7 1.17 10.88 10.58
N GLU A 8 1.05 11.80 9.64
CA GLU A 8 -0.18 12.50 9.26
C GLU A 8 -0.46 12.35 7.76
N PRO A 9 -1.01 11.19 7.31
CA PRO A 9 -1.22 10.92 5.90
C PRO A 9 -2.35 11.77 5.32
N HIS A 10 -2.15 12.27 4.09
CA HIS A 10 -3.20 12.90 3.31
C HIS A 10 -4.03 11.86 2.57
N TRP A 11 -5.34 11.82 2.83
CA TRP A 11 -6.26 10.81 2.30
C TRP A 11 -6.88 11.22 0.97
N HIS A 12 -6.78 10.35 -0.02
CA HIS A 12 -7.40 10.49 -1.34
C HIS A 12 -8.59 9.54 -1.48
N HIS A 13 -9.68 10.06 -2.07
CA HIS A 13 -10.88 9.27 -2.37
C HIS A 13 -10.98 8.83 -3.83
N GLY A 14 -10.04 9.22 -4.68
CA GLY A 14 -10.05 8.91 -6.11
C GLY A 14 -8.67 8.64 -6.66
N GLY A 15 -8.55 7.60 -7.45
CA GLY A 15 -7.28 7.14 -7.99
C GLY A 15 -6.62 8.14 -8.94
N GLY A 16 -7.40 8.93 -9.67
CA GLY A 16 -6.84 9.97 -10.54
C GLY A 16 -6.09 11.05 -9.76
N ALA A 17 -6.65 11.53 -8.65
CA ALA A 17 -6.01 12.52 -7.79
C ALA A 17 -4.76 11.92 -7.12
N LEU A 18 -4.86 10.70 -6.59
CA LEU A 18 -3.74 9.97 -6.01
C LEU A 18 -2.60 9.79 -7.02
N ALA A 19 -2.91 9.34 -8.24
CA ALA A 19 -1.92 9.12 -9.29
C ALA A 19 -1.20 10.43 -9.67
N VAL A 20 -1.92 11.53 -9.80
CA VAL A 20 -1.33 12.84 -10.13
C VAL A 20 -0.41 13.32 -9.00
N ALA A 21 -0.87 13.23 -7.74
CA ALA A 21 -0.12 13.70 -6.57
C ALA A 21 1.23 13.00 -6.42
N HIS A 22 1.29 11.69 -6.74
CA HIS A 22 2.47 10.88 -6.46
C HIS A 22 3.31 10.51 -7.70
N ARG A 23 2.88 10.89 -8.91
CA ARG A 23 3.55 10.53 -10.18
C ARG A 23 5.04 10.81 -10.21
N ALA A 24 5.44 12.00 -9.79
CA ALA A 24 6.85 12.40 -9.84
C ALA A 24 7.75 11.53 -8.95
N ARG A 25 7.24 11.13 -7.78
CA ARG A 25 7.96 10.24 -6.86
C ARG A 25 8.02 8.81 -7.38
N PHE A 26 6.91 8.25 -7.86
CA PHE A 26 6.92 6.91 -8.45
C PHE A 26 7.85 6.79 -9.65
N ARG A 27 7.92 7.81 -10.51
CA ARG A 27 8.87 7.82 -11.64
C ARG A 27 10.33 7.65 -11.21
N LYS A 28 10.70 8.15 -10.04
CA LYS A 28 12.04 7.96 -9.48
C LYS A 28 12.29 6.55 -8.99
N LEU A 29 11.23 5.83 -8.57
CA LEU A 29 11.34 4.45 -8.13
C LEU A 29 11.42 3.45 -9.29
N ILE A 30 10.93 3.80 -10.48
CA ILE A 30 11.01 2.90 -11.64
C ILE A 30 12.46 2.51 -11.92
N GLY A 31 12.70 1.20 -12.00
CA GLY A 31 14.03 0.59 -12.16
C GLY A 31 14.76 0.32 -10.85
N GLN A 32 14.31 0.87 -9.72
CA GLN A 32 14.89 0.55 -8.41
C GLN A 32 14.42 -0.83 -7.91
N ARG A 33 15.23 -1.45 -7.05
CA ARG A 33 14.91 -2.73 -6.42
C ARG A 33 14.18 -2.51 -5.11
N LEU A 34 13.14 -3.29 -4.85
CA LEU A 34 12.57 -3.40 -3.51
C LEU A 34 13.58 -4.17 -2.65
N HIS A 35 14.10 -3.52 -1.61
CA HIS A 35 15.06 -4.14 -0.70
C HIS A 35 14.34 -4.91 0.38
N ASP A 36 13.52 -4.22 1.17
CA ASP A 36 12.82 -4.75 2.31
C ASP A 36 11.41 -4.14 2.40
N ALA A 37 10.57 -4.75 3.18
CA ALA A 37 9.23 -4.25 3.47
C ALA A 37 8.88 -4.49 4.93
N TRP A 38 8.12 -3.60 5.54
CA TRP A 38 7.74 -3.70 6.95
C TRP A 38 6.24 -3.60 7.11
N LEU A 39 5.74 -4.39 8.05
CA LEU A 39 4.35 -4.40 8.49
C LEU A 39 4.30 -4.15 10.00
N MET A 40 3.31 -3.41 10.45
CA MET A 40 3.02 -3.32 11.88
C MET A 40 2.48 -4.66 12.38
N TRP A 41 2.95 -5.12 13.52
CA TRP A 41 2.62 -6.45 14.04
C TRP A 41 2.12 -6.36 15.47
N ASP A 42 0.98 -6.94 15.73
CA ASP A 42 0.45 -7.09 17.08
C ASP A 42 1.16 -8.26 17.76
N LEU A 43 1.94 -7.96 18.79
CA LEU A 43 2.74 -8.93 19.53
C LEU A 43 1.91 -9.82 20.46
N ASP A 44 0.71 -9.39 20.84
CA ASP A 44 -0.15 -10.14 21.74
C ASP A 44 -0.95 -11.22 20.99
N THR A 45 -1.35 -10.95 19.78
CA THR A 45 -2.09 -11.90 18.92
C THR A 45 -1.22 -12.62 17.90
N ASP A 46 0.04 -12.19 17.74
CA ASP A 46 0.99 -12.64 16.71
C ASP A 46 0.41 -12.51 15.30
N ARG A 47 -0.16 -11.34 14.98
CA ARG A 47 -0.81 -11.05 13.70
C ARG A 47 -0.39 -9.71 13.12
N TRP A 48 -0.50 -9.60 11.80
CA TRP A 48 -0.38 -8.34 11.12
C TRP A 48 -1.47 -7.36 11.59
N PHE A 49 -1.06 -6.16 12.03
CA PHE A 49 -1.95 -5.04 12.32
C PHE A 49 -2.19 -4.26 11.03
N ALA A 50 -3.22 -4.66 10.29
CA ALA A 50 -3.47 -4.23 8.92
C ALA A 50 -3.98 -2.79 8.79
N ASP A 51 -4.38 -2.13 9.88
CA ASP A 51 -4.71 -0.69 9.90
C ASP A 51 -3.47 0.18 9.65
N GLY A 52 -2.29 -0.28 10.04
CA GLY A 52 -1.05 0.45 9.87
C GLY A 52 -0.51 0.43 8.44
N PRO A 53 0.38 1.37 8.06
CA PRO A 53 0.93 1.43 6.72
C PRO A 53 1.76 0.19 6.36
N VAL A 54 1.67 -0.22 5.09
CA VAL A 54 2.64 -1.10 4.46
C VAL A 54 3.81 -0.24 4.00
N VAL A 55 5.00 -0.50 4.52
CA VAL A 55 6.22 0.24 4.17
C VAL A 55 7.07 -0.57 3.21
N LEU A 56 7.44 0.02 2.08
CA LEU A 56 8.28 -0.60 1.05
C LEU A 56 9.57 0.18 0.90
N GLY A 57 10.71 -0.44 1.21
CA GLY A 57 12.04 0.18 1.19
C GLY A 57 12.71 0.05 -0.17
N PHE A 58 12.99 1.19 -0.79
CA PHE A 58 13.81 1.33 -1.99
C PHE A 58 15.10 2.09 -1.66
N PRO A 59 16.15 2.04 -2.51
CA PRO A 59 17.42 2.72 -2.24
C PRO A 59 17.30 4.21 -1.92
N ASP A 60 16.36 4.90 -2.57
CA ASP A 60 16.25 6.36 -2.49
C ASP A 60 15.06 6.84 -1.65
N ALA A 61 14.16 5.95 -1.25
CA ALA A 61 12.98 6.32 -0.46
C ALA A 61 12.24 5.11 0.13
N ASN A 62 11.56 5.32 1.24
CA ASN A 62 10.50 4.45 1.73
C ASN A 62 9.15 4.92 1.16
N LEU A 63 8.42 3.98 0.58
CA LEU A 63 7.06 4.18 0.11
C LEU A 63 6.10 3.58 1.14
N GLU A 64 5.21 4.39 1.69
CA GLU A 64 4.22 3.97 2.69
C GLU A 64 2.83 4.06 2.09
N ILE A 65 2.06 2.98 2.17
CA ILE A 65 0.70 2.88 1.62
C ILE A 65 -0.25 2.43 2.71
N THR A 66 -1.34 3.17 2.87
CA THR A 66 -2.37 2.88 3.86
C THR A 66 -3.75 3.05 3.26
N HIS A 67 -4.64 2.12 3.53
CA HIS A 67 -6.06 2.21 3.22
C HIS A 67 -6.88 2.36 4.49
N ARG A 68 -8.02 3.06 4.38
CA ARG A 68 -9.05 3.09 5.42
C ARG A 68 -10.41 3.35 4.81
N LYS A 69 -11.46 3.08 5.59
CA LYS A 69 -12.84 3.12 5.10
C LYS A 69 -12.98 2.28 3.82
N PHE A 70 -13.91 2.60 2.96
CA PHE A 70 -14.14 1.81 1.75
C PHE A 70 -13.41 2.35 0.51
N ASP A 71 -12.88 3.58 0.56
CA ASP A 71 -12.40 4.30 -0.62
C ASP A 71 -11.28 5.30 -0.35
N GLU A 72 -10.72 5.31 0.83
CA GLU A 72 -9.63 6.21 1.19
C GLU A 72 -8.28 5.48 1.11
N CYS A 73 -7.34 6.09 0.40
CA CYS A 73 -5.95 5.65 0.35
C CYS A 73 -5.02 6.84 0.58
N ALA A 74 -4.00 6.62 1.36
CA ALA A 74 -2.90 7.55 1.51
C ALA A 74 -1.60 6.92 1.07
N ILE A 75 -0.76 7.71 0.41
CA ILE A 75 0.62 7.39 0.09
C ILE A 75 1.50 8.46 0.72
N THR A 76 2.48 8.03 1.48
CA THR A 76 3.50 8.89 2.08
C THR A 76 4.89 8.40 1.72
N TRP A 77 5.91 9.17 2.07
CA TRP A 77 7.27 8.93 1.64
C TRP A 77 8.25 9.37 2.71
N ASP A 78 8.97 8.42 3.29
CA ASP A 78 10.00 8.68 4.30
C ASP A 78 9.45 9.32 5.60
N HIS A 79 8.18 9.07 5.92
CA HIS A 79 7.53 9.59 7.13
C HIS A 79 7.56 8.58 8.29
N VAL A 80 7.81 7.31 8.00
CA VAL A 80 7.83 6.24 8.99
C VAL A 80 9.27 5.87 9.31
N ASP A 81 9.64 5.98 10.58
CA ASP A 81 10.89 5.45 11.10
C ASP A 81 10.62 4.14 11.85
N MET A 82 10.99 3.01 11.25
CA MET A 82 10.80 1.68 11.83
C MET A 82 11.64 1.40 13.07
N LEU A 83 12.57 2.29 13.42
CA LEU A 83 13.37 2.19 14.65
C LEU A 83 12.68 2.86 15.85
N GLN A 84 11.65 3.66 15.60
CA GLN A 84 10.88 4.30 16.67
C GLN A 84 9.83 3.35 17.24
N PRO A 85 9.61 3.38 18.56
CA PRO A 85 8.59 2.56 19.18
C PRO A 85 7.19 2.99 18.74
N LEU A 86 6.30 2.01 18.60
CA LEU A 86 4.90 2.26 18.28
C LEU A 86 4.06 2.43 19.55
N HIS A 87 3.30 3.53 19.62
CA HIS A 87 2.47 3.86 20.78
C HIS A 87 0.99 3.92 20.42
N TRP A 88 0.34 2.77 20.35
CA TRP A 88 -1.10 2.67 20.09
C TRP A 88 -1.83 2.15 21.33
N SER A 89 -2.89 2.86 21.75
CA SER A 89 -3.60 2.58 23.00
C SER A 89 -4.04 1.12 23.12
N GLY A 90 -3.53 0.42 24.11
CA GLY A 90 -3.93 -0.94 24.47
C GLY A 90 -3.34 -2.05 23.59
N LEU A 91 -2.49 -1.71 22.60
CA LEU A 91 -1.84 -2.70 21.76
C LEU A 91 -0.31 -2.66 21.94
N ARG A 92 0.31 -3.82 21.88
CA ARG A 92 1.76 -3.97 21.83
C ARG A 92 2.18 -4.21 20.38
N LEU A 93 2.56 -3.13 19.70
CA LEU A 93 2.91 -3.17 18.29
C LEU A 93 4.43 -3.07 18.10
N ASP A 94 4.93 -3.76 17.06
CA ASP A 94 6.30 -3.65 16.59
C ASP A 94 6.34 -3.78 15.07
N TRP A 95 7.46 -3.39 14.44
CA TRP A 95 7.67 -3.59 13.03
C TRP A 95 8.22 -4.99 12.74
N ARG A 96 7.61 -5.69 11.78
CA ARG A 96 8.16 -6.95 11.25
C ARG A 96 8.55 -6.79 9.80
N GLU A 97 9.78 -7.17 9.53
CA GLU A 97 10.35 -7.13 8.19
C GLU A 97 9.93 -8.35 7.38
N ASN A 98 9.51 -8.12 6.14
CA ASN A 98 9.17 -9.14 5.13
C ASN A 98 8.20 -10.24 5.62
N ALA A 99 7.29 -9.91 6.52
CA ALA A 99 6.45 -10.87 7.25
C ALA A 99 5.21 -11.35 6.46
N HIS A 100 5.17 -11.16 5.13
CA HIS A 100 4.05 -11.59 4.31
C HIS A 100 4.55 -12.20 2.98
N PRO A 101 4.00 -13.36 2.52
CA PRO A 101 4.47 -14.03 1.30
C PRO A 101 4.48 -13.17 0.04
N ALA A 102 3.48 -12.27 -0.11
CA ALA A 102 3.40 -11.36 -1.25
C ALA A 102 4.57 -10.35 -1.28
N LEU A 103 5.10 -9.95 -0.13
CA LEU A 103 6.27 -9.08 -0.02
C LEU A 103 7.55 -9.83 -0.38
N GLU A 104 7.69 -11.06 0.10
CA GLU A 104 8.81 -11.94 -0.22
C GLU A 104 8.95 -12.17 -1.73
N SER A 105 7.83 -12.36 -2.44
CA SER A 105 7.84 -12.58 -3.89
C SER A 105 8.36 -11.36 -4.68
N ALA A 106 8.18 -10.16 -4.15
CA ALA A 106 8.60 -8.89 -4.78
C ALA A 106 10.03 -8.47 -4.39
N ARG A 107 10.54 -8.98 -3.28
CA ARG A 107 11.86 -8.61 -2.74
C ARG A 107 12.98 -8.85 -3.74
N GLY A 108 13.91 -7.91 -3.84
CA GLY A 108 15.05 -7.93 -4.75
C GLY A 108 14.72 -7.65 -6.21
N ARG A 109 13.44 -7.52 -6.58
CA ARG A 109 13.00 -7.24 -7.96
C ARG A 109 12.92 -5.75 -8.23
N ARG A 110 13.12 -5.37 -9.49
CA ARG A 110 13.02 -3.97 -9.93
C ARG A 110 11.57 -3.60 -10.20
N LEU A 111 11.14 -2.45 -9.68
CA LEU A 111 9.84 -1.87 -10.02
C LEU A 111 9.80 -1.46 -11.49
N ARG A 112 8.75 -1.86 -12.22
CA ARG A 112 8.53 -1.57 -13.64
C ARG A 112 7.40 -0.58 -13.87
N GLU A 113 6.33 -0.75 -13.12
CA GLU A 113 5.12 0.06 -13.25
C GLU A 113 4.45 0.22 -11.89
N ALA A 114 3.74 1.32 -11.72
CA ALA A 114 2.85 1.56 -10.59
C ALA A 114 1.48 2.04 -11.09
N ASN A 115 0.42 1.46 -10.59
CA ASN A 115 -0.94 1.74 -11.00
C ASN A 115 -1.86 1.92 -9.79
N VAL A 116 -2.94 2.68 -9.97
CA VAL A 116 -4.10 2.65 -9.07
C VAL A 116 -5.19 1.81 -9.71
N ILE A 117 -5.82 0.96 -8.93
CA ILE A 117 -6.98 0.16 -9.34
C ILE A 117 -8.22 0.78 -8.72
N GLU A 118 -9.19 1.12 -9.56
CA GLU A 118 -10.51 1.61 -9.16
C GLU A 118 -11.61 0.67 -9.60
N ARG A 119 -12.62 0.54 -8.76
CA ARG A 119 -13.90 -0.09 -9.12
C ARG A 119 -14.86 0.96 -9.66
N LEU A 120 -15.47 0.68 -10.81
CA LEU A 120 -16.51 1.52 -11.40
C LEU A 120 -17.88 1.11 -10.83
N MET A 121 -18.59 2.06 -10.25
CA MET A 121 -19.89 1.83 -9.62
C MET A 121 -21.01 2.26 -10.56
N ALA A 122 -21.84 1.31 -11.01
CA ALA A 122 -22.86 1.55 -12.05
C ALA A 122 -24.05 2.42 -11.60
N ALA A 123 -24.30 2.56 -10.31
CA ALA A 123 -25.49 3.22 -9.77
C ALA A 123 -25.23 4.02 -8.49
N SER A 124 -24.05 4.59 -8.34
CA SER A 124 -23.65 5.36 -7.14
C SER A 124 -23.43 6.83 -7.48
N TRP A 125 -23.71 7.70 -6.51
CA TRP A 125 -23.30 9.11 -6.55
C TRP A 125 -21.75 9.27 -6.61
N ARG A 126 -20.99 8.24 -6.22
CA ARG A 126 -19.56 8.11 -6.47
C ARG A 126 -19.34 7.15 -7.64
N PRO A 127 -18.86 7.65 -8.79
CA PRO A 127 -18.70 6.82 -9.99
C PRO A 127 -17.55 5.81 -9.88
N THR A 128 -16.62 6.02 -8.94
CA THR A 128 -15.44 5.16 -8.72
C THR A 128 -15.16 5.00 -7.23
N VAL A 129 -14.59 3.86 -6.87
CA VAL A 129 -14.06 3.57 -5.53
C VAL A 129 -12.59 3.16 -5.70
N LEU A 130 -11.69 3.86 -5.03
CA LEU A 130 -10.28 3.52 -4.98
C LEU A 130 -10.12 2.19 -4.23
N HIS A 131 -9.50 1.21 -4.86
CA HIS A 131 -9.42 -0.13 -4.31
C HIS A 131 -8.01 -0.57 -3.97
N ALA A 132 -7.02 -0.28 -4.83
CA ALA A 132 -5.67 -0.75 -4.61
C ALA A 132 -4.61 0.14 -5.26
N VAL A 133 -3.40 0.07 -4.71
CA VAL A 133 -2.15 0.43 -5.37
C VAL A 133 -1.48 -0.84 -5.83
N GLU A 134 -1.23 -0.95 -7.13
CA GLU A 134 -0.61 -2.10 -7.79
C GLU A 134 0.80 -1.74 -8.23
N LEU A 135 1.76 -2.58 -7.87
CA LEU A 135 3.16 -2.47 -8.25
C LEU A 135 3.54 -3.69 -9.10
N LEU A 136 4.06 -3.45 -10.29
CA LEU A 136 4.53 -4.50 -11.19
C LEU A 136 6.05 -4.49 -11.20
N PHE A 137 6.64 -5.64 -10.91
CA PHE A 137 8.08 -5.83 -10.84
C PHE A 137 8.61 -6.62 -12.04
N GLU A 138 9.93 -6.75 -12.14
CA GLU A 138 10.59 -7.61 -13.14
C GLU A 138 10.08 -9.06 -13.07
N GLY A 139 9.91 -9.68 -14.23
CA GLY A 139 9.29 -11.00 -14.37
C GLY A 139 7.77 -10.94 -14.15
N PRO A 140 7.12 -12.07 -13.89
CA PRO A 140 5.67 -12.13 -13.66
C PRO A 140 5.32 -11.79 -12.20
N CYS A 141 6.01 -10.84 -11.59
CA CYS A 141 5.83 -10.48 -10.20
C CYS A 141 4.96 -9.23 -10.06
N ARG A 142 3.92 -9.34 -9.28
CA ARG A 142 2.96 -8.30 -8.96
C ARG A 142 2.79 -8.22 -7.44
N LEU A 143 2.66 -7.02 -6.93
CA LEU A 143 2.25 -6.76 -5.55
C LEU A 143 1.08 -5.78 -5.59
N ALA A 144 -0.04 -6.11 -4.99
CA ALA A 144 -1.13 -5.18 -4.77
C ALA A 144 -1.38 -4.99 -3.28
N ILE A 145 -1.43 -3.72 -2.87
CA ILE A 145 -1.86 -3.29 -1.55
C ILE A 145 -3.26 -2.73 -1.75
N PHE A 146 -4.25 -3.39 -1.17
CA PHE A 146 -5.65 -3.10 -1.47
C PHE A 146 -6.45 -2.81 -0.19
N ASN A 147 -7.58 -2.15 -0.37
CA ASN A 147 -8.53 -1.89 0.71
C ASN A 147 -9.33 -3.17 1.02
N ALA A 148 -9.08 -3.76 2.17
CA ALA A 148 -9.71 -4.98 2.67
C ALA A 148 -10.86 -4.67 3.65
N LEU A 149 -11.73 -3.70 3.31
CA LEU A 149 -12.82 -3.23 4.15
C LEU A 149 -12.36 -2.47 5.41
N ASP A 150 -11.72 -1.33 5.20
CA ASP A 150 -11.20 -0.40 6.23
C ASP A 150 -9.78 -0.69 6.75
N GLU A 151 -9.10 -1.65 6.19
CA GLU A 151 -7.70 -2.02 6.50
C GLU A 151 -6.93 -2.37 5.22
N ASN A 152 -5.62 -2.57 5.32
CA ASN A 152 -4.81 -3.02 4.19
C ASN A 152 -4.93 -4.53 3.97
N GLY A 153 -5.01 -4.94 2.71
CA GLY A 153 -4.75 -6.30 2.26
C GLY A 153 -3.53 -6.36 1.34
N LEU A 154 -2.88 -7.51 1.28
CA LEU A 154 -1.74 -7.78 0.41
C LEU A 154 -1.99 -8.99 -0.46
N THR A 155 -1.63 -8.89 -1.76
CA THR A 155 -1.65 -10.05 -2.66
C THR A 155 -0.60 -9.90 -3.77
N ASP A 156 -0.03 -11.03 -4.18
CA ASP A 156 0.88 -11.17 -5.33
C ASP A 156 0.22 -11.82 -6.54
N THR A 157 -1.01 -12.30 -6.38
CA THR A 157 -1.73 -12.94 -7.47
C THR A 157 -2.25 -11.93 -8.49
N THR A 158 -2.24 -12.31 -9.77
CA THR A 158 -2.84 -11.53 -10.87
C THR A 158 -4.36 -11.45 -10.75
N GLU A 159 -4.94 -12.40 -10.08
CA GLU A 159 -6.30 -12.39 -9.61
C GLU A 159 -6.34 -11.80 -8.18
N VAL A 160 -6.31 -10.47 -8.06
CA VAL A 160 -7.16 -9.93 -7.01
C VAL A 160 -8.51 -10.54 -7.35
N ASN A 161 -9.13 -11.31 -6.43
CA ASN A 161 -10.53 -11.70 -6.55
C ASN A 161 -11.35 -10.41 -6.53
N LEU A 162 -11.27 -9.68 -7.64
CA LEU A 162 -12.00 -8.45 -7.82
C LEU A 162 -13.46 -8.87 -7.87
N PRO A 163 -14.30 -8.43 -6.92
CA PRO A 163 -15.72 -8.74 -6.96
C PRO A 163 -16.26 -8.44 -8.36
N VAL A 164 -17.21 -9.20 -8.84
CA VAL A 164 -17.82 -8.99 -10.16
C VAL A 164 -18.11 -7.50 -10.37
N GLY A 165 -17.49 -6.89 -11.37
CA GLY A 165 -17.62 -5.44 -11.60
C GLY A 165 -16.71 -4.94 -12.72
N ARG A 166 -16.88 -3.67 -13.06
CA ARG A 166 -15.98 -2.98 -13.98
C ARG A 166 -14.81 -2.38 -13.19
N TRP A 167 -13.60 -2.63 -13.66
CA TRP A 167 -12.37 -2.14 -13.04
C TRP A 167 -11.61 -1.23 -14.01
N ARG A 168 -10.98 -0.22 -13.46
CA ARG A 168 -10.11 0.70 -14.20
C ARG A 168 -8.73 0.70 -13.57
N ARG A 169 -7.70 0.54 -14.40
CA ARG A 169 -6.31 0.74 -14.03
C ARG A 169 -5.88 2.14 -14.47
N ILE A 170 -5.33 2.92 -13.55
CA ILE A 170 -4.83 4.27 -13.79
C ILE A 170 -3.32 4.24 -13.56
N PRO A 171 -2.50 4.44 -14.60
CA PRO A 171 -1.05 4.50 -14.45
C PRO A 171 -0.61 5.67 -13.57
N ILE A 172 0.24 5.39 -12.60
CA ILE A 172 0.96 6.42 -11.83
C ILE A 172 2.29 6.68 -12.51
N ALA A 173 3.04 5.62 -12.85
CA ALA A 173 4.32 5.66 -13.55
C ALA A 173 4.60 4.33 -14.27
#